data_f5268075b6d94c9901e20dcf5783c07d
#
_entry.id   f5268075b6d94c9901e20dcf5783c07d
#
_cell.length_a   1.000
_cell.length_b   1.000
_cell.length_c   1.000
_cell.angle_alpha   90.00
_cell.angle_beta   90.00
_cell.angle_gamma   90.00
#
_symmetry.space_group_name_H-M   'P 1'
#
loop_
_entity.id
_entity.type
_entity.pdbx_description
1 polymer ?
#
loop_
_entity_poly.entity_id
_entity_poly.type
_entity_poly.pdbx_seq_one_letter_code
_entity_poly.pdbx_strand_id
1 'polypeptide(L)'
;MSYNQTLWKEIKDVINPKILAKNNRFKKWEYGYNPDYDFIVISKTGKIGQIIEIQNLRIALPTADEPYKRSKNKTEQYWQQFDYPKELQKIKTRFDWEEYSLDFKEKWYDYIDKEFKRREKGFHFFNNGHPVYITGTHYMYLQWSKIDVGAPDFREANRLFFIFWEACKADTRCYGMCYLKNRRSGFSFMSSAELVNQATISLSLIHI
;
A
#
# COMPACT_ATOMS: atom_id res chain seq x y z
N MET A 1 3.83 -31.83 2.90
CA MET A 1 4.36 -30.53 2.42
C MET A 1 3.28 -29.84 1.62
N SER A 2 3.04 -28.53 1.83
CA SER A 2 2.10 -27.81 0.99
C SER A 2 2.66 -27.65 -0.43
N TYR A 3 1.77 -27.48 -1.41
CA TYR A 3 2.13 -27.23 -2.81
C TYR A 3 3.12 -26.07 -2.94
N ASN A 4 2.91 -25.01 -2.17
CA ASN A 4 3.75 -23.82 -2.16
C ASN A 4 5.18 -24.08 -1.66
N GLN A 5 5.35 -24.96 -0.65
CA GLN A 5 6.67 -25.32 -0.14
C GLN A 5 7.47 -26.14 -1.16
N THR A 6 6.80 -27.00 -1.92
CA THR A 6 7.43 -27.78 -2.98
C THR A 6 7.90 -26.87 -4.11
N LEU A 7 7.02 -25.98 -4.58
CA LEU A 7 7.33 -25.02 -5.65
C LEU A 7 8.48 -24.07 -5.26
N TRP A 8 8.51 -23.63 -4.00
CA TRP A 8 9.60 -22.79 -3.50
C TRP A 8 10.96 -23.51 -3.49
N LYS A 9 10.99 -24.81 -3.16
CA LYS A 9 12.19 -25.61 -3.28
C LYS A 9 12.71 -25.66 -4.70
N GLU A 10 11.84 -25.97 -5.66
CA GLU A 10 12.18 -26.01 -7.09
C GLU A 10 12.72 -24.68 -7.60
N ILE A 11 12.08 -23.57 -7.22
CA ILE A 11 12.53 -22.22 -7.62
C ILE A 11 13.87 -21.87 -6.98
N LYS A 12 14.09 -22.24 -5.72
CA LYS A 12 15.32 -21.96 -4.99
C LYS A 12 16.55 -22.61 -5.65
N ASP A 13 16.36 -23.77 -6.24
CA ASP A 13 17.43 -24.50 -6.91
C ASP A 13 17.77 -23.91 -8.28
N VAL A 14 16.83 -23.19 -8.90
CA VAL A 14 16.97 -22.54 -10.23
C VAL A 14 17.46 -21.09 -10.10
N ILE A 15 17.12 -20.39 -9.04
CA ILE A 15 17.48 -18.97 -8.86
C ILE A 15 18.94 -18.87 -8.40
N ASN A 16 19.72 -18.02 -9.09
CA ASN A 16 21.10 -17.74 -8.75
C ASN A 16 21.25 -17.37 -7.26
N PRO A 17 22.09 -18.09 -6.50
CA PRO A 17 22.29 -17.88 -5.06
C PRO A 17 22.65 -16.42 -4.68
N LYS A 18 23.32 -15.69 -5.59
CA LYS A 18 23.65 -14.27 -5.42
C LYS A 18 22.43 -13.36 -5.43
N ILE A 19 21.39 -13.72 -6.19
CA ILE A 19 20.12 -12.98 -6.21
C ILE A 19 19.33 -13.27 -4.94
N LEU A 20 19.31 -14.54 -4.50
CA LEU A 20 18.70 -14.93 -3.22
C LEU A 20 19.40 -14.27 -2.01
N ALA A 21 20.73 -14.16 -2.05
CA ALA A 21 21.49 -13.49 -1.00
C ALA A 21 21.26 -11.98 -0.92
N LYS A 22 21.05 -11.31 -2.07
CA LYS A 22 20.65 -9.90 -2.12
C LYS A 22 19.22 -9.66 -1.63
N ASN A 23 18.34 -10.63 -1.81
CA ASN A 23 16.96 -10.57 -1.33
C ASN A 23 16.83 -11.08 0.12
N ASN A 24 17.74 -10.68 1.00
CA ASN A 24 17.59 -10.89 2.45
C ASN A 24 16.26 -10.32 3.04
N ARG A 25 15.52 -9.58 2.24
CA ARG A 25 14.14 -9.15 2.53
C ARG A 25 13.24 -10.32 2.93
N PHE A 26 13.40 -11.47 2.30
CA PHE A 26 12.62 -12.67 2.62
C PHE A 26 12.97 -13.29 3.98
N LYS A 27 14.17 -13.05 4.51
CA LYS A 27 14.53 -13.50 5.87
C LYS A 27 13.88 -12.67 6.98
N LYS A 28 13.44 -11.44 6.67
CA LYS A 28 12.79 -10.52 7.63
C LYS A 28 11.27 -10.47 7.48
N TRP A 29 10.68 -11.20 6.53
CA TRP A 29 9.23 -11.27 6.31
C TRP A 29 8.56 -9.92 6.08
N GLU A 30 9.22 -9.03 5.38
CA GLU A 30 8.66 -7.70 5.12
C GLU A 30 7.58 -7.73 4.05
N TYR A 31 7.81 -8.50 2.97
CA TYR A 31 6.89 -8.72 1.86
C TYR A 31 7.16 -10.05 1.18
N GLY A 32 6.14 -10.63 0.60
CA GLY A 32 6.24 -11.73 -0.35
C GLY A 32 5.88 -13.09 0.24
N TYR A 33 6.18 -14.09 -0.56
CA TYR A 33 5.90 -15.47 -0.22
C TYR A 33 6.86 -15.97 0.86
N ASN A 34 6.28 -16.53 1.93
CA ASN A 34 7.02 -17.21 2.98
C ASN A 34 6.87 -18.72 2.78
N PRO A 35 7.96 -19.49 2.55
CA PRO A 35 7.88 -20.94 2.40
C PRO A 35 7.43 -21.68 3.69
N ASP A 36 7.56 -21.05 4.86
CA ASP A 36 7.11 -21.60 6.13
C ASP A 36 5.59 -21.43 6.34
N TYR A 37 4.95 -20.59 5.53
CA TYR A 37 3.52 -20.32 5.58
C TYR A 37 2.87 -20.51 4.23
N ASP A 38 1.64 -20.93 4.24
CA ASP A 38 0.81 -21.11 3.04
C ASP A 38 0.06 -19.84 2.64
N PHE A 39 0.70 -18.68 2.82
CA PHE A 39 0.10 -17.39 2.49
C PHE A 39 1.15 -16.32 2.15
N ILE A 40 0.71 -15.31 1.43
CA ILE A 40 1.51 -14.15 1.05
C ILE A 40 1.41 -13.10 2.15
N VAL A 41 2.55 -12.60 2.62
CA VAL A 41 2.61 -11.56 3.65
C VAL A 41 2.80 -10.20 2.99
N ILE A 42 1.86 -9.29 3.21
CA ILE A 42 1.96 -7.87 2.81
C ILE A 42 2.11 -6.96 4.03
N SER A 43 3.12 -7.26 4.84
CA SER A 43 3.44 -6.49 6.02
C SER A 43 4.96 -6.30 6.12
N LYS A 44 5.43 -5.06 6.11
CA LYS A 44 6.86 -4.75 6.24
C LYS A 44 7.46 -5.16 7.58
N THR A 45 6.64 -5.26 8.60
CA THR A 45 7.10 -5.66 9.95
C THR A 45 7.00 -7.16 10.19
N GLY A 46 6.41 -7.91 9.27
CA GLY A 46 6.10 -9.33 9.44
C GLY A 46 4.97 -9.62 10.43
N LYS A 47 4.44 -8.62 11.12
CA LYS A 47 3.30 -8.79 12.02
C LYS A 47 2.02 -9.03 11.22
N ILE A 48 1.32 -10.11 11.54
CA ILE A 48 0.11 -10.54 10.86
C ILE A 48 -1.10 -10.20 11.74
N GLY A 49 -2.01 -9.40 11.20
CA GLY A 49 -3.26 -9.06 11.86
C GLY A 49 -4.41 -9.96 11.45
N GLN A 50 -4.66 -10.08 10.17
CA GLN A 50 -5.74 -10.86 9.59
C GLN A 50 -5.27 -11.58 8.34
N ILE A 51 -5.72 -12.80 8.14
CA ILE A 51 -5.55 -13.53 6.88
C ILE A 51 -6.85 -13.43 6.11
N ILE A 52 -6.77 -13.00 4.86
CA ILE A 52 -7.88 -12.98 3.90
C ILE A 52 -7.58 -13.92 2.75
N GLU A 53 -8.61 -14.30 2.01
CA GLU A 53 -8.51 -15.11 0.82
C GLU A 53 -9.08 -14.36 -0.38
N ILE A 54 -8.29 -14.28 -1.46
CA ILE A 54 -8.70 -13.68 -2.73
C ILE A 54 -8.31 -14.64 -3.83
N GLN A 55 -9.28 -15.17 -4.56
CA GLN A 55 -9.04 -16.10 -5.68
C GLN A 55 -8.06 -17.23 -5.34
N ASN A 56 -8.29 -17.91 -4.23
CA ASN A 56 -7.44 -18.99 -3.68
C ASN A 56 -6.05 -18.56 -3.19
N LEU A 57 -5.76 -17.26 -3.19
CA LEU A 57 -4.55 -16.72 -2.55
C LEU A 57 -4.88 -16.36 -1.10
N ARG A 58 -4.13 -16.93 -0.17
CA ARG A 58 -4.18 -16.54 1.24
C ARG A 58 -3.20 -15.42 1.48
N ILE A 59 -3.68 -14.31 1.97
CA ILE A 59 -2.93 -13.06 2.12
C ILE A 59 -3.01 -12.61 3.57
N ALA A 60 -1.84 -12.47 4.20
CA ALA A 60 -1.72 -11.94 5.54
C ALA A 60 -1.62 -10.42 5.51
N LEU A 61 -2.58 -9.76 6.12
CA LEU A 61 -2.62 -8.31 6.27
C LEU A 61 -1.82 -7.88 7.51
N PRO A 62 -1.30 -6.63 7.54
CA PRO A 62 -0.59 -6.12 8.70
C PRO A 62 -1.52 -5.95 9.91
N THR A 63 -0.93 -5.97 11.12
CA THR A 63 -1.63 -5.62 12.35
C THR A 63 -1.99 -4.13 12.35
N ALA A 64 -3.17 -3.80 12.84
CA ALA A 64 -3.55 -2.42 13.09
C ALA A 64 -2.95 -1.95 14.42
N ASP A 65 -1.80 -1.29 14.37
CA ASP A 65 -1.18 -0.72 15.60
C ASP A 65 -2.00 0.47 16.11
N GLU A 66 -2.41 1.37 15.21
CA GLU A 66 -3.29 2.51 15.51
C GLU A 66 -4.34 2.68 14.41
N PRO A 67 -5.47 2.01 14.51
CA PRO A 67 -6.52 2.15 13.49
C PRO A 67 -7.18 3.53 13.58
N TYR A 68 -7.44 4.13 12.44
CA TYR A 68 -8.19 5.37 12.37
C TYR A 68 -9.63 5.16 12.86
N LYS A 69 -10.00 5.82 13.95
CA LYS A 69 -11.35 5.75 14.52
C LYS A 69 -12.23 6.81 13.88
N ARG A 70 -13.29 6.38 13.21
CA ARG A 70 -14.35 7.27 12.74
C ARG A 70 -15.54 7.28 13.68
N SER A 71 -16.29 8.36 13.62
CA SER A 71 -17.57 8.47 14.31
C SER A 71 -18.55 7.39 13.82
N LYS A 72 -19.49 7.02 14.70
CA LYS A 72 -20.54 6.03 14.38
C LYS A 72 -21.66 6.58 13.49
N ASN A 73 -21.62 7.85 13.11
CA ASN A 73 -22.63 8.46 12.24
C ASN A 73 -22.58 7.82 10.85
N LYS A 74 -23.75 7.51 10.29
CA LYS A 74 -23.89 6.88 8.97
C LYS A 74 -23.20 7.65 7.84
N THR A 75 -23.16 8.98 7.92
CA THR A 75 -22.48 9.87 6.98
C THR A 75 -20.96 9.76 7.00
N GLU A 76 -20.41 9.16 8.05
CA GLU A 76 -18.96 9.00 8.26
C GLU A 76 -18.48 7.57 8.02
N GLN A 77 -19.32 6.70 7.47
CA GLN A 77 -19.01 5.30 7.15
C GLN A 77 -18.14 5.16 5.90
N TYR A 78 -18.01 6.24 5.14
CA TYR A 78 -17.20 6.28 3.91
C TYR A 78 -15.88 6.98 4.15
N TRP A 79 -14.94 6.77 3.23
CA TRP A 79 -13.69 7.50 3.26
C TRP A 79 -13.95 9.00 3.10
N GLN A 80 -13.33 9.79 3.98
CA GLN A 80 -13.27 11.23 3.84
C GLN A 80 -11.80 11.63 3.79
N GLN A 81 -11.44 12.46 2.82
CA GLN A 81 -10.08 12.94 2.73
C GLN A 81 -9.70 13.73 3.97
N PHE A 82 -8.46 13.56 4.42
CA PHE A 82 -7.90 14.40 5.47
C PHE A 82 -7.65 15.79 4.94
N ASP A 83 -7.81 16.78 5.80
CA ASP A 83 -7.47 18.14 5.47
C ASP A 83 -5.97 18.27 5.19
N TYR A 84 -5.65 18.85 4.05
CA TYR A 84 -4.27 19.17 3.72
C TYR A 84 -3.91 20.53 4.31
N PRO A 85 -2.80 20.64 5.09
CA PRO A 85 -2.41 21.89 5.74
C PRO A 85 -2.27 23.03 4.74
N LYS A 86 -2.97 24.14 5.01
CA LYS A 86 -3.01 25.30 4.10
C LYS A 86 -1.63 25.91 3.83
N GLU A 87 -0.74 25.82 4.81
CA GLU A 87 0.64 26.31 4.68
C GLU A 87 1.40 25.50 3.63
N LEU A 88 1.22 24.16 3.61
CA LEU A 88 1.87 23.28 2.63
C LEU A 88 1.25 23.38 1.23
N GLN A 89 0.01 23.86 1.11
CA GLN A 89 -0.65 24.00 -0.19
C GLN A 89 0.04 25.04 -1.10
N LYS A 90 0.83 25.94 -0.52
CA LYS A 90 1.59 26.95 -1.25
C LYS A 90 2.83 26.38 -1.92
N ILE A 91 3.35 25.27 -1.42
CA ILE A 91 4.54 24.60 -1.93
C ILE A 91 4.14 23.72 -3.12
N LYS A 92 4.61 24.04 -4.30
CA LYS A 92 4.28 23.32 -5.53
C LYS A 92 5.48 22.66 -6.16
N THR A 93 6.67 23.16 -5.88
CA THR A 93 7.91 22.67 -6.45
C THR A 93 8.94 22.38 -5.33
N ARG A 94 9.98 21.63 -5.69
CA ARG A 94 11.12 21.41 -4.80
C ARG A 94 11.81 22.73 -4.43
N PHE A 95 11.90 23.67 -5.38
CA PHE A 95 12.52 24.98 -5.14
C PHE A 95 11.75 25.76 -4.09
N ASP A 96 10.41 25.76 -4.16
CA ASP A 96 9.59 26.41 -3.12
C ASP A 96 9.91 25.84 -1.73
N TRP A 97 10.07 24.51 -1.62
CA TRP A 97 10.44 23.86 -0.36
C TRP A 97 11.83 24.27 0.13
N GLU A 98 12.80 24.39 -0.76
CA GLU A 98 14.17 24.77 -0.43
C GLU A 98 14.27 26.19 0.14
N GLU A 99 13.40 27.10 -0.27
CA GLU A 99 13.32 28.49 0.20
C GLU A 99 12.79 28.64 1.64
N TYR A 100 12.09 27.65 2.18
CA TYR A 100 11.55 27.72 3.54
C TYR A 100 12.63 27.54 4.60
N SER A 101 12.44 28.23 5.75
CA SER A 101 13.33 28.12 6.92
C SER A 101 13.39 26.71 7.49
N LEU A 102 14.45 26.40 8.23
CA LEU A 102 14.58 25.11 8.91
C LEU A 102 13.44 24.88 9.91
N ASP A 103 13.06 25.88 10.68
CA ASP A 103 11.96 25.80 11.66
C ASP A 103 10.63 25.42 10.99
N PHE A 104 10.37 25.95 9.79
CA PHE A 104 9.18 25.57 9.00
C PHE A 104 9.25 24.11 8.56
N LYS A 105 10.41 23.64 8.09
CA LYS A 105 10.64 22.27 7.65
C LYS A 105 10.48 21.30 8.82
N GLU A 106 11.04 21.60 9.97
CA GLU A 106 10.91 20.79 11.20
C GLU A 106 9.46 20.70 11.66
N LYS A 107 8.73 21.82 11.65
CA LYS A 107 7.30 21.85 12.00
C LYS A 107 6.48 20.85 11.20
N TRP A 108 6.79 20.67 9.94
CA TRP A 108 6.00 19.83 9.02
C TRP A 108 6.60 18.45 8.76
N TYR A 109 7.80 18.19 9.26
CA TYR A 109 8.51 16.94 9.03
C TYR A 109 7.66 15.71 9.44
N ASP A 110 7.13 15.71 10.64
CA ASP A 110 6.32 14.59 11.16
C ASP A 110 5.06 14.34 10.33
N TYR A 111 4.43 15.40 9.84
CA TYR A 111 3.26 15.30 8.97
C TYR A 111 3.64 14.64 7.65
N ILE A 112 4.69 15.13 7.01
CA ILE A 112 5.18 14.63 5.73
C ILE A 112 5.62 13.17 5.86
N ASP A 113 6.40 12.84 6.88
CA ASP A 113 6.86 11.48 7.17
C ASP A 113 5.68 10.51 7.38
N LYS A 114 4.66 10.93 8.14
CA LYS A 114 3.43 10.13 8.32
C LYS A 114 2.70 9.89 7.00
N GLU A 115 2.59 10.90 6.15
CA GLU A 115 1.96 10.75 4.84
C GLU A 115 2.72 9.79 3.93
N PHE A 116 4.05 9.87 3.88
CA PHE A 116 4.88 8.93 3.14
C PHE A 116 4.76 7.51 3.69
N LYS A 117 4.79 7.32 5.01
CA LYS A 117 4.60 6.02 5.65
C LYS A 117 3.24 5.40 5.32
N ARG A 118 2.16 6.20 5.29
CA ARG A 118 0.83 5.73 4.87
C ARG A 118 0.81 5.28 3.42
N ARG A 119 1.49 6.02 2.54
CA ARG A 119 1.59 5.70 1.11
C ARG A 119 2.48 4.49 0.83
N GLU A 120 3.42 4.20 1.71
CA GLU A 120 4.32 3.04 1.61
C GLU A 120 3.73 1.78 2.26
N LYS A 121 3.21 1.91 3.48
CA LYS A 121 2.82 0.76 4.32
C LYS A 121 1.33 0.48 4.31
N GLY A 122 0.53 1.40 3.79
CA GLY A 122 -0.91 1.36 3.91
C GLY A 122 -1.41 1.96 5.23
N PHE A 123 -2.71 1.86 5.42
CA PHE A 123 -3.40 2.56 6.48
C PHE A 123 -4.63 1.78 6.95
N HIS A 124 -4.90 1.82 8.25
CA HIS A 124 -6.12 1.27 8.81
C HIS A 124 -7.11 2.38 9.12
N PHE A 125 -8.35 2.21 8.73
CA PHE A 125 -9.44 3.10 9.14
C PHE A 125 -10.66 2.29 9.57
N PHE A 126 -11.56 2.92 10.32
CA PHE A 126 -12.80 2.28 10.72
C PHE A 126 -13.89 2.52 9.68
N ASN A 127 -14.39 1.44 9.12
CA ASN A 127 -15.57 1.42 8.27
C ASN A 127 -16.68 0.65 8.99
N ASN A 128 -17.79 1.28 9.29
CA ASN A 128 -18.87 0.70 10.09
C ASN A 128 -18.44 0.11 11.44
N GLY A 129 -17.47 0.74 12.10
CA GLY A 129 -16.95 0.29 13.39
C GLY A 129 -15.96 -0.88 13.32
N HIS A 130 -15.60 -1.35 12.12
CA HIS A 130 -14.61 -2.39 11.92
C HIS A 130 -13.31 -1.80 11.36
N PRO A 131 -12.13 -2.21 11.86
CA PRO A 131 -10.86 -1.80 11.29
C PRO A 131 -10.70 -2.41 9.89
N VAL A 132 -10.46 -1.56 8.90
CA VAL A 132 -10.26 -1.94 7.51
C VAL A 132 -8.89 -1.48 7.07
N TYR A 133 -8.08 -2.40 6.57
CA TYR A 133 -6.80 -2.09 5.97
C TYR A 133 -6.97 -1.71 4.50
N ILE A 134 -6.30 -0.64 4.10
CA ILE A 134 -6.08 -0.25 2.71
C ILE A 134 -4.58 -0.18 2.42
N THR A 135 -4.18 -0.62 1.24
CA THR A 135 -2.77 -0.56 0.81
C THR A 135 -2.31 0.87 0.62
N GLY A 136 -1.00 1.07 0.56
CA GLY A 136 -0.43 2.42 0.37
C GLY A 136 -0.90 3.09 -0.91
N THR A 137 -1.00 2.35 -2.02
CA THR A 137 -1.54 2.87 -3.27
C THR A 137 -3.04 3.16 -3.17
N HIS A 138 -3.80 2.32 -2.45
CA HIS A 138 -5.22 2.62 -2.23
C HIS A 138 -5.40 3.89 -1.40
N TYR A 139 -4.55 4.10 -0.38
CA TYR A 139 -4.50 5.35 0.38
C TYR A 139 -4.18 6.54 -0.54
N MET A 140 -3.15 6.43 -1.37
CA MET A 140 -2.80 7.46 -2.36
C MET A 140 -3.98 7.78 -3.29
N TYR A 141 -4.67 6.74 -3.78
CA TYR A 141 -5.84 6.88 -4.65
C TYR A 141 -6.97 7.64 -3.96
N LEU A 142 -7.32 7.29 -2.72
CA LEU A 142 -8.42 7.89 -1.99
C LEU A 142 -8.09 9.31 -1.48
N GLN A 143 -6.87 9.53 -1.02
CA GLN A 143 -6.47 10.77 -0.36
C GLN A 143 -6.01 11.86 -1.33
N TRP A 144 -5.26 11.48 -2.36
CA TRP A 144 -4.52 12.42 -3.18
C TRP A 144 -4.96 12.47 -4.64
N SER A 145 -5.67 11.46 -5.13
CA SER A 145 -6.11 11.47 -6.51
C SER A 145 -7.37 12.31 -6.69
N LYS A 146 -7.46 12.97 -7.85
CA LYS A 146 -8.69 13.57 -8.35
C LYS A 146 -9.08 12.85 -9.63
N ILE A 147 -10.34 12.48 -9.73
CA ILE A 147 -10.95 11.88 -10.91
C ILE A 147 -11.97 12.85 -11.49
N ASP A 148 -12.53 12.55 -12.66
CA ASP A 148 -13.43 13.45 -13.38
C ASP A 148 -14.61 13.98 -12.54
N VAL A 149 -15.07 13.19 -11.57
CA VAL A 149 -16.19 13.52 -10.68
C VAL A 149 -15.76 14.07 -9.32
N GLY A 150 -14.46 14.33 -9.11
CA GLY A 150 -13.90 14.80 -7.84
C GLY A 150 -13.03 13.78 -7.13
N ALA A 151 -13.09 13.71 -5.81
CA ALA A 151 -12.37 12.71 -5.04
C ALA A 151 -12.98 11.31 -5.23
N PRO A 152 -12.14 10.25 -5.32
CA PRO A 152 -12.66 8.89 -5.42
C PRO A 152 -13.27 8.42 -4.08
N ASP A 153 -14.36 7.66 -4.19
CA ASP A 153 -15.00 7.02 -3.06
C ASP A 153 -14.35 5.69 -2.70
N PHE A 154 -14.41 5.34 -1.40
CA PHE A 154 -14.05 4.00 -0.95
C PHE A 154 -15.05 2.98 -1.48
N ARG A 155 -14.51 1.94 -2.13
CA ARG A 155 -15.27 0.76 -2.58
C ARG A 155 -14.53 -0.51 -2.19
N GLU A 156 -15.24 -1.46 -1.64
CA GLU A 156 -14.65 -2.73 -1.24
C GLU A 156 -14.01 -3.49 -2.43
N ALA A 157 -14.64 -3.44 -3.61
CA ALA A 157 -14.07 -4.02 -4.82
C ALA A 157 -12.70 -3.40 -5.19
N ASN A 158 -12.54 -2.08 -5.00
CA ASN A 158 -11.25 -1.42 -5.23
C ASN A 158 -10.23 -1.84 -4.17
N ARG A 159 -10.66 -1.97 -2.90
CA ARG A 159 -9.80 -2.44 -1.81
C ARG A 159 -9.25 -3.83 -2.10
N LEU A 160 -10.11 -4.76 -2.47
CA LEU A 160 -9.71 -6.12 -2.83
C LEU A 160 -8.76 -6.14 -4.04
N PHE A 161 -9.03 -5.30 -5.04
CA PHE A 161 -8.14 -5.14 -6.19
C PHE A 161 -6.74 -4.69 -5.76
N PHE A 162 -6.62 -3.63 -4.97
CA PHE A 162 -5.33 -3.13 -4.53
C PHE A 162 -4.58 -4.12 -3.62
N ILE A 163 -5.29 -4.85 -2.76
CA ILE A 163 -4.68 -5.92 -1.94
C ILE A 163 -4.16 -7.04 -2.84
N PHE A 164 -4.94 -7.47 -3.83
CA PHE A 164 -4.51 -8.48 -4.78
C PHE A 164 -3.29 -8.02 -5.60
N TRP A 165 -3.27 -6.75 -6.00
CA TRP A 165 -2.13 -6.16 -6.68
C TRP A 165 -0.86 -6.20 -5.81
N GLU A 166 -0.96 -5.80 -4.55
CA GLU A 166 0.16 -5.92 -3.60
C GLU A 166 0.61 -7.37 -3.42
N ALA A 167 -0.33 -8.31 -3.34
CA ALA A 167 -0.02 -9.73 -3.28
C ALA A 167 0.75 -10.20 -4.53
N CYS A 168 0.32 -9.78 -5.73
CA CYS A 168 1.04 -10.09 -6.96
C CYS A 168 2.46 -9.52 -6.99
N LYS A 169 2.64 -8.29 -6.50
CA LYS A 169 3.98 -7.69 -6.38
C LYS A 169 4.85 -8.39 -5.34
N ALA A 170 4.25 -8.87 -4.28
CA ALA A 170 4.95 -9.54 -3.19
C ALA A 170 5.34 -10.99 -3.53
N ASP A 171 4.61 -11.65 -4.40
CA ASP A 171 4.87 -13.03 -4.81
C ASP A 171 5.87 -13.06 -5.98
N THR A 172 7.07 -13.54 -5.70
CA THR A 172 8.15 -13.65 -6.71
C THR A 172 7.85 -14.61 -7.85
N ARG A 173 6.82 -15.45 -7.74
CA ARG A 173 6.34 -16.33 -8.81
C ARG A 173 5.40 -15.64 -9.77
N CYS A 174 4.89 -14.46 -9.39
CA CYS A 174 3.94 -13.70 -10.18
C CYS A 174 4.66 -12.80 -11.18
N TYR A 175 4.47 -13.06 -12.48
CA TYR A 175 5.03 -12.24 -13.55
C TYR A 175 4.11 -11.13 -14.05
N GLY A 176 2.86 -11.11 -13.59
CA GLY A 176 1.87 -10.14 -13.99
C GLY A 176 0.47 -10.52 -13.54
N MET A 177 -0.47 -9.62 -13.80
CA MET A 177 -1.86 -9.78 -13.40
C MET A 177 -2.79 -9.57 -14.60
N CYS A 178 -3.71 -10.49 -14.81
CA CYS A 178 -4.82 -10.31 -15.74
C CYS A 178 -6.06 -9.84 -14.96
N TYR A 179 -6.57 -8.67 -15.32
CA TYR A 179 -7.74 -8.10 -14.66
C TYR A 179 -8.92 -7.97 -15.64
N LEU A 180 -9.91 -8.81 -15.45
CA LEU A 180 -11.18 -8.73 -16.17
C LEU A 180 -12.10 -7.74 -15.45
N LYS A 181 -12.56 -6.74 -16.17
CA LYS A 181 -13.35 -5.65 -15.61
C LYS A 181 -14.50 -5.22 -16.51
N ASN A 182 -15.51 -4.66 -15.90
CA ASN A 182 -16.57 -3.96 -16.63
C ASN A 182 -16.04 -2.61 -17.17
N ARG A 183 -16.68 -2.14 -18.22
CA ARG A 183 -16.46 -0.76 -18.71
C ARG A 183 -16.77 0.23 -17.57
N ARG A 184 -15.96 1.30 -17.46
CA ARG A 184 -16.10 2.36 -16.44
C ARG A 184 -15.86 1.90 -14.99
N SER A 185 -15.09 0.87 -14.76
CA SER A 185 -14.70 0.42 -13.39
C SER A 185 -13.69 1.34 -12.69
N GLY A 186 -13.18 2.38 -13.36
CA GLY A 186 -12.15 3.27 -12.80
C GLY A 186 -10.73 2.71 -12.82
N PHE A 187 -10.50 1.58 -13.49
CA PHE A 187 -9.19 0.90 -13.49
C PHE A 187 -8.04 1.79 -13.94
N SER A 188 -8.23 2.61 -14.97
CA SER A 188 -7.17 3.52 -15.46
C SER A 188 -6.73 4.52 -14.39
N PHE A 189 -7.65 5.03 -13.60
CA PHE A 189 -7.31 5.91 -12.48
C PHE A 189 -6.57 5.16 -11.36
N MET A 190 -6.99 3.92 -11.06
CA MET A 190 -6.30 3.08 -10.06
C MET A 190 -4.88 2.73 -10.49
N SER A 191 -4.67 2.34 -11.76
CA SER A 191 -3.33 2.04 -12.27
C SER A 191 -2.44 3.29 -12.37
N SER A 192 -3.01 4.45 -12.72
CA SER A 192 -2.28 5.73 -12.69
C SER A 192 -1.86 6.09 -11.26
N ALA A 193 -2.72 5.88 -10.28
CA ALA A 193 -2.38 6.11 -8.88
C ALA A 193 -1.23 5.21 -8.41
N GLU A 194 -1.17 3.95 -8.86
CA GLU A 194 -0.04 3.05 -8.59
C GLU A 194 1.26 3.60 -9.17
N LEU A 195 1.26 3.99 -10.45
CA LEU A 195 2.46 4.54 -11.09
C LEU A 195 2.97 5.79 -10.38
N VAL A 196 2.07 6.71 -10.07
CA VAL A 196 2.43 7.96 -9.37
C VAL A 196 2.93 7.66 -7.96
N ASN A 197 2.28 6.75 -7.24
CA ASN A 197 2.69 6.38 -5.88
C ASN A 197 4.09 5.79 -5.87
N GLN A 198 4.36 4.83 -6.75
CA GLN A 198 5.68 4.18 -6.83
C GLN A 198 6.77 5.17 -7.25
N ALA A 199 6.52 5.99 -8.27
CA ALA A 199 7.47 7.00 -8.74
C ALA A 199 7.83 7.99 -7.63
N THR A 200 6.85 8.50 -6.91
CA THR A 200 7.08 9.51 -5.86
C THR A 200 7.73 8.94 -4.60
N ILE A 201 7.43 7.69 -4.21
CA ILE A 201 8.10 7.03 -3.09
C ILE A 201 9.56 6.73 -3.45
N SER A 202 9.81 6.20 -4.65
CA SER A 202 11.17 5.89 -5.11
C SER A 202 12.04 7.14 -5.21
N LEU A 203 11.51 8.24 -5.72
CA LEU A 203 12.22 9.53 -5.81
C LEU A 203 12.51 10.09 -4.41
N SER A 204 11.59 9.96 -3.46
CA SER A 204 11.79 10.39 -2.08
C SER A 204 12.94 9.65 -1.40
N LEU A 205 13.11 8.35 -1.70
CA LEU A 205 14.20 7.54 -1.14
C LEU A 205 15.58 7.86 -1.74
N ILE A 206 15.63 8.46 -2.94
CA ILE A 206 16.87 8.84 -3.61
C ILE A 206 17.37 10.21 -3.11
N HIS A 207 16.49 11.03 -2.53
CA HIS A 207 16.78 12.42 -2.15
C HIS A 207 16.85 12.65 -0.63
N ILE A 208 16.82 11.60 0.17
CA ILE A 208 17.16 11.61 1.59
C ILE A 208 18.59 11.09 1.74
#